data_5d8c08cdb510a76d3582b52930e4a5c8
#
_entry.id   5d8c08cdb510a76d3582b52930e4a5c8
#
_cell.length_a   1.000
_cell.length_b   1.000
_cell.length_c   1.000
_cell.angle_alpha   90.00
_cell.angle_beta   90.00
_cell.angle_gamma   90.00
#
_symmetry.space_group_name_H-M   'P 1'
#
loop_
_entity.id
_entity.type
_entity.pdbx_description
1 polymer ?
#
loop_
_entity_poly.entity_id
_entity_poly.type
_entity_poly.pdbx_seq_one_letter_code
_entity_poly.pdbx_strand_id
1 'polypeptide(L)'
;VRAIFLILILNGLSLLHAQTLDIGLYTGTSIQQIDFSYLEGSYLIQADTSMYGAVLPNEFIAVIQLKSGKLLMRKGVKVIGHFDNIRLIPTGKDHAMRLRARDPVLRERKYRDGFTIKNGDKGLKIINNVSYHHYLSGVIESEGGAGRHVEYYKAQAVISRTYAMKHAQRHASDGFSLCDQVHCQAYHNMMTYDDRIGQAVRSTAGVYMVDTVTNELVDGYFHANCGGQTSPSDYVWREGIPYLKTFRDTFCIYTSQATWEKKIPKLQWRRFLINNYFYPVADTTYGPQIYTFEQEERKAFYISPHLGIPLRDLRYHFKLKSTFFSCYPQGKFVVLKGKGYGHGVGLCQEGAMRMAHEGVKYRQILSFYYDGIEFEHYFHRMYFEQDYLSPFDF
;
A
#
# COMPACT_ATOMS: atom_id res chain seq x y z
N VAL A 1 1.41 -44.16 22.23
CA VAL A 1 2.36 -43.45 21.32
C VAL A 1 1.67 -43.08 20.02
N ARG A 2 0.84 -43.98 19.37
CA ARG A 2 0.12 -43.66 18.10
C ARG A 2 -0.99 -42.61 18.26
N ALA A 3 -1.66 -42.55 19.42
CA ALA A 3 -2.73 -41.56 19.66
C ALA A 3 -2.19 -40.13 19.85
N ILE A 4 -1.01 -39.97 20.42
CA ILE A 4 -0.35 -38.65 20.62
C ILE A 4 0.10 -38.07 19.29
N PHE A 5 0.58 -38.92 18.36
CA PHE A 5 0.99 -38.49 17.02
C PHE A 5 -0.21 -37.99 16.18
N LEU A 6 -1.39 -38.61 16.34
CA LEU A 6 -2.60 -38.19 15.62
C LEU A 6 -3.14 -36.83 16.12
N ILE A 7 -3.03 -36.57 17.41
CA ILE A 7 -3.45 -35.28 18.02
C ILE A 7 -2.52 -34.13 17.59
N LEU A 8 -1.21 -34.40 17.45
CA LEU A 8 -0.24 -33.40 16.93
C LEU A 8 -0.47 -33.08 15.45
N ILE A 9 -0.84 -34.08 14.65
CA ILE A 9 -1.17 -33.87 13.23
C ILE A 9 -2.49 -33.07 13.08
N LEU A 10 -3.51 -33.34 13.92
CA LEU A 10 -4.77 -32.61 13.93
C LEU A 10 -4.63 -31.16 14.41
N ASN A 11 -3.73 -30.88 15.38
CA ASN A 11 -3.43 -29.52 15.78
C ASN A 11 -2.56 -28.77 14.75
N GLY A 12 -1.69 -29.45 14.01
CA GLY A 12 -0.93 -28.86 12.90
C GLY A 12 -1.81 -28.50 11.68
N LEU A 13 -2.90 -29.24 11.45
CA LEU A 13 -3.86 -28.96 10.37
C LEU A 13 -4.81 -27.79 10.70
N SER A 14 -5.05 -27.49 11.97
CA SER A 14 -5.86 -26.33 12.37
C SER A 14 -5.13 -24.98 12.26
N LEU A 15 -3.81 -24.97 12.11
CA LEU A 15 -2.99 -23.75 11.90
C LEU A 15 -2.91 -23.33 10.42
N LEU A 16 -3.51 -24.05 9.52
CA LEU A 16 -3.71 -23.67 8.12
C LEU A 16 -4.90 -22.70 7.91
N HIS A 17 -5.42 -22.09 8.96
CA HIS A 17 -6.34 -20.97 8.79
C HIS A 17 -5.55 -19.85 8.11
N ALA A 18 -5.96 -19.50 6.90
CA ALA A 18 -5.42 -18.40 6.13
C ALA A 18 -5.31 -17.18 7.06
N GLN A 19 -4.08 -16.72 7.32
CA GLN A 19 -3.88 -15.48 8.07
C GLN A 19 -4.72 -14.39 7.42
N THR A 20 -5.61 -13.76 8.17
CA THR A 20 -6.44 -12.65 7.70
C THR A 20 -5.82 -11.33 8.12
N LEU A 21 -6.06 -10.32 7.31
CA LEU A 21 -5.73 -8.93 7.59
C LEU A 21 -7.02 -8.13 7.78
N ASP A 22 -6.99 -7.19 8.68
CA ASP A 22 -8.03 -6.20 8.88
C ASP A 22 -7.65 -4.93 8.12
N ILE A 23 -8.30 -4.68 6.97
CA ILE A 23 -7.99 -3.53 6.12
C ILE A 23 -9.07 -2.46 6.28
N GLY A 24 -8.67 -1.29 6.79
CA GLY A 24 -9.55 -0.12 6.85
C GLY A 24 -9.85 0.40 5.43
N LEU A 25 -11.12 0.42 5.07
CA LEU A 25 -11.58 0.89 3.75
C LEU A 25 -12.06 2.33 3.82
N TYR A 26 -11.86 3.08 2.71
CA TYR A 26 -12.24 4.49 2.58
C TYR A 26 -11.61 5.41 3.65
N THR A 27 -10.45 5.04 4.18
CA THR A 27 -9.81 5.74 5.33
C THR A 27 -9.52 7.23 5.08
N GLY A 28 -9.44 7.66 3.83
CA GLY A 28 -9.29 9.08 3.46
C GLY A 28 -10.61 9.85 3.32
N THR A 29 -11.77 9.22 3.60
CA THR A 29 -13.09 9.82 3.35
C THR A 29 -14.06 9.51 4.50
N SER A 30 -14.80 10.54 4.94
CA SER A 30 -15.83 10.40 5.98
C SER A 30 -17.11 9.82 5.37
N ILE A 31 -17.31 8.51 5.46
CA ILE A 31 -18.51 7.81 4.94
C ILE A 31 -19.60 7.82 6.00
N GLN A 32 -20.77 8.40 5.70
CA GLN A 32 -21.92 8.42 6.60
C GLN A 32 -22.94 7.32 6.29
N GLN A 33 -22.99 6.91 5.01
CA GLN A 33 -23.88 5.84 4.55
C GLN A 33 -23.21 5.00 3.48
N ILE A 34 -23.34 3.67 3.61
CA ILE A 34 -22.84 2.69 2.63
C ILE A 34 -23.81 1.51 2.45
N ASP A 35 -23.93 1.05 1.21
CA ASP A 35 -24.65 -0.17 0.87
C ASP A 35 -23.67 -1.30 0.59
N PHE A 36 -23.94 -2.46 1.16
CA PHE A 36 -23.29 -3.74 0.87
C PHE A 36 -24.26 -4.60 0.08
N SER A 37 -23.98 -4.84 -1.19
CA SER A 37 -24.81 -5.63 -2.08
C SER A 37 -24.17 -6.96 -2.41
N TYR A 38 -24.97 -8.00 -2.52
CA TYR A 38 -24.53 -9.32 -2.97
C TYR A 38 -23.78 -9.25 -4.31
N LEU A 39 -22.67 -9.97 -4.40
CA LEU A 39 -21.93 -10.20 -5.66
C LEU A 39 -21.70 -11.70 -5.88
N GLU A 40 -21.18 -12.41 -4.87
CA GLU A 40 -20.83 -13.84 -4.95
C GLU A 40 -20.90 -14.48 -3.56
N GLY A 41 -21.21 -15.77 -3.48
CA GLY A 41 -21.22 -16.56 -2.24
C GLY A 41 -22.42 -16.29 -1.35
N SER A 42 -22.24 -16.38 -0.03
CA SER A 42 -23.27 -16.04 0.96
C SER A 42 -22.65 -15.42 2.20
N TYR A 43 -23.43 -14.55 2.87
CA TYR A 43 -22.98 -13.84 4.06
C TYR A 43 -24.05 -13.91 5.15
N LEU A 44 -23.64 -14.30 6.35
CA LEU A 44 -24.47 -14.14 7.55
C LEU A 44 -24.29 -12.73 8.11
N ILE A 45 -25.37 -12.17 8.62
CA ILE A 45 -25.40 -10.86 9.27
C ILE A 45 -25.37 -11.09 10.78
N GLN A 46 -24.30 -10.64 11.42
CA GLN A 46 -24.23 -10.50 12.87
C GLN A 46 -24.25 -9.03 13.22
N ALA A 47 -25.12 -8.63 14.13
CA ALA A 47 -25.13 -7.29 14.69
C ALA A 47 -25.09 -7.38 16.21
N ASP A 48 -24.11 -6.70 16.83
CA ASP A 48 -23.70 -6.89 18.21
C ASP A 48 -23.48 -8.39 18.52
N THR A 49 -24.28 -9.01 19.37
CA THR A 49 -24.19 -10.43 19.74
C THR A 49 -25.19 -11.34 19.02
N SER A 50 -26.10 -10.78 18.21
CA SER A 50 -27.23 -11.49 17.61
C SER A 50 -27.08 -11.70 16.11
N MET A 51 -27.70 -12.79 15.62
CA MET A 51 -27.74 -13.10 14.18
C MET A 51 -29.04 -12.60 13.56
N TYR A 52 -28.93 -11.98 12.37
CA TYR A 52 -30.06 -11.36 11.64
C TYR A 52 -30.31 -12.00 10.26
N GLY A 53 -29.97 -13.25 10.11
CA GLY A 53 -30.12 -13.99 8.86
C GLY A 53 -28.95 -13.79 7.90
N ALA A 54 -29.22 -13.91 6.59
CA ALA A 54 -28.22 -13.86 5.53
C ALA A 54 -28.53 -12.76 4.51
N VAL A 55 -27.50 -12.33 3.78
CA VAL A 55 -27.65 -11.54 2.54
C VAL A 55 -27.81 -12.51 1.39
N LEU A 56 -28.95 -12.50 0.72
CA LEU A 56 -29.29 -13.37 -0.41
C LEU A 56 -29.00 -12.66 -1.75
N PRO A 57 -28.99 -13.40 -2.87
CA PRO A 57 -28.90 -12.81 -4.21
C PRO A 57 -29.94 -11.69 -4.40
N ASN A 58 -29.53 -10.59 -5.03
CA ASN A 58 -30.31 -9.38 -5.26
C ASN A 58 -30.72 -8.57 -3.99
N GLU A 59 -30.21 -8.93 -2.83
CA GLU A 59 -30.38 -8.15 -1.60
C GLU A 59 -29.18 -7.26 -1.33
N PHE A 60 -29.44 -6.22 -0.51
CA PHE A 60 -28.38 -5.35 0.02
C PHE A 60 -28.69 -4.95 1.46
N ILE A 61 -27.62 -4.62 2.18
CA ILE A 61 -27.69 -4.02 3.51
C ILE A 61 -27.17 -2.60 3.40
N ALA A 62 -27.97 -1.65 3.87
CA ALA A 62 -27.54 -0.27 4.07
C ALA A 62 -27.14 -0.06 5.53
N VAL A 63 -25.99 0.52 5.76
CA VAL A 63 -25.50 0.93 7.07
C VAL A 63 -25.32 2.44 7.10
N ILE A 64 -25.93 3.09 8.09
CA ILE A 64 -25.98 4.54 8.23
C ILE A 64 -25.47 4.90 9.62
N GLN A 65 -24.54 5.83 9.71
CA GLN A 65 -24.10 6.39 10.99
C GLN A 65 -25.13 7.38 11.53
N LEU A 66 -25.54 7.21 12.77
CA LEU A 66 -26.43 8.12 13.45
C LEU A 66 -25.67 9.09 14.35
N LYS A 67 -26.22 10.29 14.57
CA LYS A 67 -25.67 11.28 15.51
C LYS A 67 -25.59 10.77 16.96
N SER A 68 -26.38 9.73 17.30
CA SER A 68 -26.33 9.05 18.61
C SER A 68 -25.11 8.17 18.82
N GLY A 69 -24.25 7.99 17.81
CA GLY A 69 -23.14 7.06 17.85
C GLY A 69 -23.54 5.62 17.55
N LYS A 70 -24.79 5.33 17.20
CA LYS A 70 -25.24 4.01 16.75
C LYS A 70 -25.24 3.89 15.23
N LEU A 71 -25.25 2.66 14.76
CA LEU A 71 -25.40 2.29 13.36
C LEU A 71 -26.85 1.89 13.09
N LEU A 72 -27.53 2.57 12.17
CA LEU A 72 -28.82 2.12 11.65
C LEU A 72 -28.56 1.09 10.54
N MET A 73 -29.06 -0.13 10.71
CA MET A 73 -29.02 -1.17 9.68
C MET A 73 -30.38 -1.32 9.01
N ARG A 74 -30.37 -1.37 7.67
CA ARG A 74 -31.54 -1.68 6.85
C ARG A 74 -31.23 -2.86 5.93
N LYS A 75 -32.20 -3.72 5.69
CA LYS A 75 -32.15 -4.75 4.65
C LYS A 75 -33.18 -4.36 3.57
N GLY A 76 -32.68 -3.88 2.45
CA GLY A 76 -33.54 -3.17 1.48
C GLY A 76 -34.18 -1.93 2.11
N VAL A 77 -35.51 -1.87 2.06
CA VAL A 77 -36.30 -0.78 2.68
C VAL A 77 -36.62 -1.02 4.15
N LYS A 78 -36.49 -2.27 4.64
CA LYS A 78 -36.86 -2.65 6.01
C LYS A 78 -35.78 -2.24 7.00
N VAL A 79 -36.13 -1.47 8.03
CA VAL A 79 -35.27 -1.20 9.19
C VAL A 79 -35.15 -2.46 10.02
N ILE A 80 -33.91 -2.85 10.33
CA ILE A 80 -33.60 -4.01 11.18
C ILE A 80 -33.37 -3.57 12.62
N GLY A 81 -32.63 -2.50 12.84
CA GLY A 81 -32.36 -1.99 14.17
C GLY A 81 -31.19 -1.00 14.26
N HIS A 82 -30.79 -0.70 15.49
CA HIS A 82 -29.67 0.18 15.84
C HIS A 82 -28.62 -0.63 16.59
N PHE A 83 -27.35 -0.56 16.18
CA PHE A 83 -26.28 -1.42 16.65
C PHE A 83 -24.99 -0.64 16.90
N ASP A 84 -24.07 -1.22 17.65
CA ASP A 84 -22.71 -0.69 17.86
C ASP A 84 -21.74 -1.29 16.83
N ASN A 85 -21.98 -2.54 16.43
CA ASN A 85 -21.11 -3.29 15.54
C ASN A 85 -21.95 -4.17 14.60
N ILE A 86 -21.61 -4.18 13.33
CA ILE A 86 -22.21 -5.06 12.32
C ILE A 86 -21.09 -5.83 11.64
N ARG A 87 -21.24 -7.14 11.55
CA ARG A 87 -20.33 -8.03 10.83
C ARG A 87 -21.06 -8.76 9.71
N LEU A 88 -20.43 -8.80 8.55
CA LEU A 88 -20.85 -9.63 7.41
C LEU A 88 -19.87 -10.78 7.31
N ILE A 89 -20.31 -11.94 7.75
CA ILE A 89 -19.50 -13.15 7.91
C ILE A 89 -19.70 -14.02 6.69
N PRO A 90 -18.66 -14.24 5.87
CA PRO A 90 -18.74 -15.10 4.70
C PRO A 90 -18.97 -16.56 5.13
N THR A 91 -19.78 -17.30 4.35
CA THR A 91 -20.06 -18.72 4.58
C THR A 91 -19.81 -19.53 3.32
N GLY A 92 -18.95 -20.55 3.42
CA GLY A 92 -18.56 -21.37 2.26
C GLY A 92 -17.30 -20.88 1.57
N LYS A 93 -17.18 -21.12 0.26
CA LYS A 93 -16.07 -20.71 -0.60
C LYS A 93 -16.51 -19.58 -1.52
N ASP A 94 -15.58 -18.75 -1.96
CA ASP A 94 -15.79 -17.69 -2.96
C ASP A 94 -16.93 -16.71 -2.60
N HIS A 95 -16.59 -15.68 -1.89
CA HIS A 95 -17.51 -14.65 -1.44
C HIS A 95 -17.01 -13.26 -1.84
N ALA A 96 -17.92 -12.43 -2.32
CA ALA A 96 -17.62 -11.04 -2.63
C ALA A 96 -18.86 -10.15 -2.48
N MET A 97 -18.64 -8.90 -2.11
CA MET A 97 -19.67 -7.88 -2.04
C MET A 97 -19.29 -6.64 -2.86
N ARG A 98 -20.32 -5.96 -3.35
CA ARG A 98 -20.22 -4.61 -3.90
C ARG A 98 -20.49 -3.62 -2.79
N LEU A 99 -19.61 -2.66 -2.64
CA LEU A 99 -19.70 -1.58 -1.67
C LEU A 99 -19.98 -0.27 -2.41
N ARG A 100 -21.09 0.38 -2.09
CA ARG A 100 -21.47 1.66 -2.68
C ARG A 100 -21.69 2.69 -1.59
N ALA A 101 -20.75 3.61 -1.43
CA ALA A 101 -20.91 4.75 -0.56
C ALA A 101 -22.02 5.67 -1.12
N ARG A 102 -22.95 6.09 -0.25
CA ARG A 102 -24.10 6.93 -0.58
C ARG A 102 -23.96 8.33 -0.04
N ASP A 103 -23.20 8.49 1.02
CA ASP A 103 -22.86 9.78 1.60
C ASP A 103 -21.41 9.74 2.12
N PRO A 104 -20.49 10.45 1.44
CA PRO A 104 -20.62 11.02 0.09
C PRO A 104 -20.77 9.93 -0.98
N VAL A 105 -21.34 10.30 -2.13
CA VAL A 105 -21.45 9.37 -3.26
C VAL A 105 -20.08 9.15 -3.87
N LEU A 106 -19.62 7.90 -3.85
CA LEU A 106 -18.34 7.48 -4.44
C LEU A 106 -18.53 6.36 -5.46
N ARG A 107 -17.48 6.16 -6.27
CA ARG A 107 -17.41 5.01 -7.19
C ARG A 107 -17.58 3.71 -6.43
N GLU A 108 -18.37 2.79 -6.96
CA GLU A 108 -18.55 1.43 -6.44
C GLU A 108 -17.21 0.69 -6.41
N ARG A 109 -17.00 -0.05 -5.32
CA ARG A 109 -15.85 -0.95 -5.14
C ARG A 109 -16.34 -2.36 -4.81
N LYS A 110 -15.52 -3.35 -5.10
CA LYS A 110 -15.82 -4.77 -4.85
C LYS A 110 -14.71 -5.36 -4.00
N TYR A 111 -15.08 -6.16 -3.01
CA TYR A 111 -14.11 -6.80 -2.12
C TYR A 111 -14.55 -8.21 -1.78
N ARG A 112 -13.57 -9.08 -1.53
CA ARG A 112 -13.77 -10.45 -1.06
C ARG A 112 -13.74 -10.53 0.46
N ASP A 113 -14.15 -11.69 0.97
CA ASP A 113 -14.11 -12.11 2.37
C ASP A 113 -15.03 -11.27 3.27
N GLY A 114 -14.71 -11.15 4.58
CA GLY A 114 -15.61 -10.59 5.58
C GLY A 114 -15.55 -9.07 5.73
N PHE A 115 -16.54 -8.52 6.44
CA PHE A 115 -16.59 -7.10 6.76
C PHE A 115 -17.00 -6.88 8.21
N THR A 116 -16.37 -5.89 8.83
CA THR A 116 -16.75 -5.36 10.14
C THR A 116 -17.01 -3.86 10.01
N ILE A 117 -18.17 -3.41 10.45
CA ILE A 117 -18.59 -2.02 10.40
C ILE A 117 -18.84 -1.53 11.81
N LYS A 118 -18.19 -0.44 12.20
CA LYS A 118 -18.33 0.21 13.51
C LYS A 118 -18.56 1.69 13.34
N ASN A 119 -19.04 2.33 14.41
CA ASN A 119 -19.02 3.77 14.50
C ASN A 119 -17.59 4.28 14.58
N GLY A 120 -17.28 5.36 13.87
CA GLY A 120 -16.01 6.08 13.96
C GLY A 120 -16.25 7.57 14.20
N ASP A 121 -15.20 8.30 14.58
CA ASP A 121 -15.31 9.71 15.01
C ASP A 121 -15.82 10.65 13.90
N LYS A 122 -15.45 10.36 12.66
CA LYS A 122 -15.80 11.21 11.49
C LYS A 122 -16.74 10.55 10.49
N GLY A 123 -17.11 9.29 10.70
CA GLY A 123 -17.89 8.50 9.75
C GLY A 123 -17.81 7.02 10.11
N LEU A 124 -18.41 6.18 9.28
CA LEU A 124 -18.36 4.74 9.44
C LEU A 124 -16.88 4.25 9.37
N LYS A 125 -16.49 3.43 10.33
CA LYS A 125 -15.26 2.63 10.27
C LYS A 125 -15.61 1.32 9.59
N ILE A 126 -15.14 1.16 8.35
CA ILE A 126 -15.42 0.00 7.51
C ILE A 126 -14.12 -0.80 7.38
N ILE A 127 -14.14 -2.05 7.83
CA ILE A 127 -12.98 -2.93 7.85
C ILE A 127 -13.29 -4.16 6.98
N ASN A 128 -12.42 -4.46 6.03
CA ASN A 128 -12.45 -5.71 5.29
C ASN A 128 -11.56 -6.74 6.01
N ASN A 129 -12.17 -7.79 6.53
CA ASN A 129 -11.48 -8.92 7.16
C ASN A 129 -11.11 -9.91 6.05
N VAL A 130 -9.92 -9.75 5.46
CA VAL A 130 -9.54 -10.35 4.19
C VAL A 130 -8.35 -11.30 4.33
N SER A 131 -8.32 -12.40 3.57
CA SER A 131 -7.17 -13.30 3.46
C SER A 131 -5.99 -12.59 2.78
N TYR A 132 -4.75 -12.94 3.15
CA TYR A 132 -3.57 -12.42 2.47
C TYR A 132 -3.62 -12.62 0.96
N HIS A 133 -4.15 -13.77 0.50
CA HIS A 133 -4.28 -14.06 -0.94
C HIS A 133 -5.15 -13.03 -1.66
N HIS A 134 -6.33 -12.76 -1.15
CA HIS A 134 -7.28 -11.82 -1.76
C HIS A 134 -6.81 -10.37 -1.63
N TYR A 135 -6.24 -10.00 -0.47
CA TYR A 135 -5.65 -8.68 -0.26
C TYR A 135 -4.52 -8.40 -1.24
N LEU A 136 -3.51 -9.28 -1.30
CA LEU A 136 -2.37 -9.12 -2.21
C LEU A 136 -2.79 -9.07 -3.67
N SER A 137 -3.74 -9.91 -4.08
CA SER A 137 -4.26 -9.90 -5.45
C SER A 137 -4.90 -8.55 -5.81
N GLY A 138 -5.68 -7.97 -4.89
CA GLY A 138 -6.28 -6.65 -5.08
C GLY A 138 -5.26 -5.51 -5.06
N VAL A 139 -4.25 -5.59 -4.17
CA VAL A 139 -3.14 -4.62 -4.12
C VAL A 139 -2.35 -4.62 -5.42
N ILE A 140 -1.96 -5.80 -5.91
CA ILE A 140 -1.14 -5.91 -7.13
C ILE A 140 -1.88 -5.35 -8.34
N GLU A 141 -3.18 -5.62 -8.48
CA GLU A 141 -3.98 -5.05 -9.56
C GLU A 141 -4.17 -3.53 -9.41
N SER A 142 -4.36 -3.04 -8.18
CA SER A 142 -4.51 -1.61 -7.89
C SER A 142 -3.23 -0.80 -8.14
N GLU A 143 -2.06 -1.36 -7.81
CA GLU A 143 -0.75 -0.71 -7.93
C GLU A 143 -0.13 -0.89 -9.33
N GLY A 144 -0.12 -2.11 -9.86
CA GLY A 144 0.59 -2.47 -11.08
C GLY A 144 -0.28 -2.53 -12.33
N GLY A 145 -1.60 -2.62 -12.16
CA GLY A 145 -2.56 -2.82 -13.25
C GLY A 145 -2.53 -4.23 -13.83
N ALA A 146 -3.50 -4.51 -14.69
CA ALA A 146 -3.61 -5.77 -15.44
C ALA A 146 -2.67 -5.80 -16.65
N GLY A 147 -2.46 -6.99 -17.26
CA GLY A 147 -1.72 -7.16 -18.51
C GLY A 147 -0.20 -7.18 -18.35
N ARG A 148 0.36 -7.37 -17.16
CA ARG A 148 1.81 -7.42 -16.95
C ARG A 148 2.33 -8.85 -16.99
N HIS A 149 3.67 -8.98 -17.08
CA HIS A 149 4.33 -10.28 -17.07
C HIS A 149 4.25 -10.94 -15.69
N VAL A 150 4.11 -12.27 -15.63
CA VAL A 150 3.92 -13.03 -14.37
C VAL A 150 5.08 -12.86 -13.39
N GLU A 151 6.33 -12.72 -13.87
CA GLU A 151 7.49 -12.51 -13.00
C GLU A 151 7.44 -11.12 -12.28
N TYR A 152 6.89 -10.09 -12.93
CA TYR A 152 6.59 -8.83 -12.24
C TYR A 152 5.53 -9.03 -11.14
N TYR A 153 4.44 -9.74 -11.43
CA TYR A 153 3.41 -10.02 -10.42
C TYR A 153 3.95 -10.82 -9.25
N LYS A 154 4.86 -11.79 -9.49
CA LYS A 154 5.55 -12.51 -8.42
C LYS A 154 6.42 -11.58 -7.57
N ALA A 155 7.19 -10.70 -8.19
CA ALA A 155 8.00 -9.71 -7.48
C ALA A 155 7.12 -8.80 -6.61
N GLN A 156 6.02 -8.26 -7.20
CA GLN A 156 5.08 -7.42 -6.48
C GLN A 156 4.36 -8.20 -5.35
N ALA A 157 4.05 -9.49 -5.53
CA ALA A 157 3.43 -10.30 -4.50
C ALA A 157 4.35 -10.49 -3.28
N VAL A 158 5.63 -10.78 -3.51
CA VAL A 158 6.61 -10.95 -2.44
C VAL A 158 6.84 -9.64 -1.69
N ILE A 159 7.07 -8.54 -2.41
CA ILE A 159 7.33 -7.24 -1.79
C ILE A 159 6.10 -6.72 -1.00
N SER A 160 4.90 -6.84 -1.57
CA SER A 160 3.66 -6.41 -0.91
C SER A 160 3.31 -7.27 0.30
N ARG A 161 3.64 -8.57 0.26
CA ARG A 161 3.49 -9.47 1.41
C ARG A 161 4.46 -9.09 2.53
N THR A 162 5.74 -8.89 2.22
CA THR A 162 6.76 -8.49 3.18
C THR A 162 6.39 -7.18 3.86
N TYR A 163 5.95 -6.19 3.08
CA TYR A 163 5.43 -4.92 3.62
C TYR A 163 4.23 -5.12 4.55
N ALA A 164 3.23 -5.90 4.12
CA ALA A 164 2.03 -6.13 4.92
C ALA A 164 2.33 -6.85 6.24
N MET A 165 3.27 -7.81 6.24
CA MET A 165 3.73 -8.49 7.45
C MET A 165 4.45 -7.54 8.39
N LYS A 166 5.43 -6.76 7.88
CA LYS A 166 6.21 -5.82 8.70
C LYS A 166 5.35 -4.73 9.32
N HIS A 167 4.36 -4.24 8.59
CA HIS A 167 3.54 -3.10 9.01
C HIS A 167 2.13 -3.47 9.50
N ALA A 168 1.87 -4.75 9.83
CA ALA A 168 0.55 -5.24 10.23
C ALA A 168 -0.07 -4.53 11.45
N GLN A 169 0.73 -3.85 12.26
CA GLN A 169 0.30 -3.09 13.44
C GLN A 169 0.23 -1.57 13.21
N ARG A 170 0.42 -1.11 11.98
CA ARG A 170 0.56 0.32 11.66
C ARG A 170 -0.65 1.17 12.05
N HIS A 171 -1.84 0.59 11.99
CA HIS A 171 -3.11 1.20 12.36
C HIS A 171 -3.81 0.50 13.52
N ALA A 172 -3.05 -0.15 14.42
CA ALA A 172 -3.63 -0.85 15.57
C ALA A 172 -4.47 0.08 16.46
N SER A 173 -4.02 1.34 16.66
CA SER A 173 -4.78 2.37 17.38
C SER A 173 -6.09 2.75 16.69
N ASP A 174 -6.17 2.59 15.36
CA ASP A 174 -7.38 2.83 14.58
C ASP A 174 -8.32 1.62 14.57
N GLY A 175 -7.85 0.46 15.07
CA GLY A 175 -8.60 -0.80 15.18
C GLY A 175 -8.61 -1.63 13.88
N PHE A 176 -7.58 -1.47 13.03
CA PHE A 176 -7.32 -2.31 11.86
C PHE A 176 -5.81 -2.38 11.60
N SER A 177 -5.38 -3.26 10.67
CA SER A 177 -3.95 -3.50 10.39
C SER A 177 -3.35 -2.45 9.46
N LEU A 178 -3.93 -2.30 8.27
CA LEU A 178 -3.46 -1.41 7.20
C LEU A 178 -4.62 -0.63 6.62
N CYS A 179 -4.34 0.52 5.99
CA CYS A 179 -5.36 1.28 5.27
C CYS A 179 -5.36 0.95 3.77
N ASP A 180 -6.45 1.32 3.08
CA ASP A 180 -6.66 1.12 1.64
C ASP A 180 -5.98 2.16 0.74
N GLN A 181 -5.20 3.09 1.33
CA GLN A 181 -4.57 4.22 0.64
C GLN A 181 -3.08 3.97 0.38
N VAL A 182 -2.49 4.77 -0.51
CA VAL A 182 -1.05 4.78 -0.80
C VAL A 182 -0.15 5.06 0.42
N HIS A 183 -0.71 5.45 1.54
CA HIS A 183 -0.03 5.55 2.82
C HIS A 183 0.45 4.17 3.30
N CYS A 184 -0.32 3.12 3.02
CA CYS A 184 0.08 1.71 3.19
C CYS A 184 0.35 1.10 1.81
N GLN A 185 -0.67 0.56 1.16
CA GLN A 185 -0.66 0.07 -0.21
C GLN A 185 -2.04 0.31 -0.82
N ALA A 186 -2.12 0.75 -2.07
CA ALA A 186 -3.42 0.97 -2.70
C ALA A 186 -4.21 -0.35 -2.80
N TYR A 187 -5.35 -0.40 -2.12
CA TYR A 187 -6.28 -1.53 -2.13
C TYR A 187 -7.69 -1.05 -2.46
N HIS A 188 -7.93 -0.74 -3.73
CA HIS A 188 -9.15 -0.07 -4.16
C HIS A 188 -10.25 -0.99 -4.65
N ASN A 189 -9.92 -2.27 -4.88
CA ASN A 189 -10.85 -3.30 -5.36
C ASN A 189 -10.28 -4.70 -5.13
N MET A 190 -11.13 -5.73 -5.17
CA MET A 190 -10.66 -7.09 -5.40
C MET A 190 -10.04 -7.21 -6.80
N MET A 191 -9.16 -8.17 -7.02
CA MET A 191 -8.66 -8.52 -8.35
C MET A 191 -9.84 -8.90 -9.27
N THR A 192 -9.85 -8.34 -10.46
CA THR A 192 -10.98 -8.46 -11.39
C THR A 192 -10.55 -8.75 -12.84
N TYR A 193 -9.40 -8.25 -13.27
CA TYR A 193 -9.04 -8.14 -14.69
C TYR A 193 -7.94 -9.09 -15.15
N ASP A 194 -7.16 -9.69 -14.23
CA ASP A 194 -6.03 -10.52 -14.63
C ASP A 194 -5.77 -11.68 -13.64
N ASP A 195 -6.26 -12.87 -13.97
CA ASP A 195 -6.12 -14.08 -13.14
C ASP A 195 -4.66 -14.51 -12.91
N ARG A 196 -3.71 -14.07 -13.76
CA ARG A 196 -2.28 -14.32 -13.58
C ARG A 196 -1.75 -13.69 -12.28
N ILE A 197 -2.40 -12.63 -11.80
CA ILE A 197 -2.09 -12.05 -10.48
C ILE A 197 -2.34 -13.06 -9.38
N GLY A 198 -3.53 -13.67 -9.35
CA GLY A 198 -3.86 -14.71 -8.36
C GLY A 198 -2.93 -15.93 -8.45
N GLN A 199 -2.53 -16.34 -9.66
CA GLN A 199 -1.54 -17.40 -9.87
C GLN A 199 -0.17 -17.01 -9.32
N ALA A 200 0.29 -15.78 -9.55
CA ALA A 200 1.56 -15.27 -9.03
C ALA A 200 1.56 -15.22 -7.49
N VAL A 201 0.48 -14.75 -6.86
CA VAL A 201 0.32 -14.73 -5.40
C VAL A 201 0.39 -16.15 -4.82
N ARG A 202 -0.31 -17.13 -5.43
CA ARG A 202 -0.26 -18.55 -5.00
C ARG A 202 1.11 -19.15 -5.19
N SER A 203 1.77 -18.95 -6.35
CA SER A 203 3.08 -19.54 -6.65
C SER A 203 4.22 -18.97 -5.80
N THR A 204 4.00 -17.84 -5.14
CA THR A 204 4.93 -17.23 -4.17
C THR A 204 4.39 -17.28 -2.74
N ALA A 205 3.40 -18.13 -2.47
CA ALA A 205 2.79 -18.24 -1.14
C ALA A 205 3.88 -18.51 -0.09
N GLY A 206 3.82 -17.81 1.04
CA GLY A 206 4.78 -17.94 2.14
C GLY A 206 6.15 -17.29 1.92
N VAL A 207 6.52 -16.87 0.70
CA VAL A 207 7.82 -16.24 0.43
C VAL A 207 7.78 -14.77 0.85
N TYR A 208 8.79 -14.33 1.61
CA TYR A 208 9.01 -12.94 2.03
C TYR A 208 10.51 -12.62 2.04
N MET A 209 10.87 -11.36 2.27
CA MET A 209 12.26 -10.89 2.26
C MET A 209 12.70 -10.46 3.65
N VAL A 210 13.91 -10.86 4.02
CA VAL A 210 14.60 -10.44 5.24
C VAL A 210 15.94 -9.77 4.90
N ASP A 211 16.37 -8.86 5.75
CA ASP A 211 17.70 -8.27 5.73
C ASP A 211 18.70 -9.29 6.30
N THR A 212 19.76 -9.62 5.54
CA THR A 212 20.78 -10.60 5.94
C THR A 212 21.59 -10.22 7.17
N VAL A 213 21.60 -8.93 7.55
CA VAL A 213 22.36 -8.43 8.71
C VAL A 213 21.53 -8.51 9.99
N THR A 214 20.27 -8.07 9.91
CA THR A 214 19.39 -7.97 11.09
C THR A 214 18.46 -9.16 11.25
N ASN A 215 18.30 -9.96 10.22
CA ASN A 215 17.29 -11.02 10.10
C ASN A 215 15.85 -10.51 10.29
N GLU A 216 15.61 -9.22 10.07
CA GLU A 216 14.28 -8.61 10.14
C GLU A 216 13.63 -8.51 8.77
N LEU A 217 12.29 -8.40 8.77
CA LEU A 217 11.54 -8.16 7.53
C LEU A 217 11.99 -6.86 6.85
N VAL A 218 12.20 -6.91 5.55
CA VAL A 218 12.48 -5.76 4.69
C VAL A 218 11.26 -4.82 4.64
N ASP A 219 11.48 -3.51 4.56
CA ASP A 219 10.38 -2.52 4.49
C ASP A 219 9.54 -2.61 3.21
N GLY A 220 10.05 -3.20 2.16
CA GLY A 220 9.29 -3.52 0.96
C GLY A 220 8.76 -2.28 0.21
N TYR A 221 9.49 -1.17 0.19
CA TYR A 221 9.07 0.05 -0.51
C TYR A 221 9.20 -0.06 -2.02
N PHE A 222 8.22 0.47 -2.74
CA PHE A 222 8.21 0.53 -4.19
C PHE A 222 7.60 1.84 -4.69
N HIS A 223 7.84 2.18 -5.94
CA HIS A 223 7.33 3.39 -6.57
C HIS A 223 7.13 3.16 -8.09
N ALA A 224 6.37 4.04 -8.74
CA ALA A 224 5.99 3.84 -10.14
C ALA A 224 7.19 3.87 -11.10
N ASN A 225 8.03 4.91 -11.03
CA ASN A 225 9.18 5.09 -11.95
C ASN A 225 10.31 5.88 -11.28
N CYS A 226 11.54 5.37 -11.30
CA CYS A 226 12.69 6.05 -10.67
C CYS A 226 13.29 7.19 -11.51
N GLY A 227 12.96 7.28 -12.81
CA GLY A 227 13.52 8.29 -13.72
C GLY A 227 14.97 8.04 -14.11
N GLY A 228 15.43 6.80 -14.03
CA GLY A 228 16.82 6.40 -14.38
C GLY A 228 17.76 6.26 -13.19
N GLN A 229 17.32 6.60 -11.97
CA GLN A 229 18.10 6.42 -10.74
C GLN A 229 17.19 6.25 -9.54
N THR A 230 17.44 5.25 -8.70
CA THR A 230 16.77 5.07 -7.41
C THR A 230 17.23 6.14 -6.41
N SER A 231 16.47 6.35 -5.35
CA SER A 231 16.77 7.32 -4.28
C SER A 231 17.21 6.59 -3.02
N PRO A 232 18.18 7.09 -2.30
CA PRO A 232 18.43 6.63 -0.94
C PRO A 232 17.23 6.98 -0.06
N SER A 233 16.97 6.18 0.99
CA SER A 233 15.81 6.33 1.85
C SER A 233 15.84 7.59 2.70
N ASP A 234 17.02 8.05 3.14
CA ASP A 234 17.23 9.28 3.92
C ASP A 234 16.89 10.57 3.16
N TYR A 235 16.85 10.54 1.82
CA TYR A 235 16.35 11.68 1.01
C TYR A 235 14.84 11.86 1.10
N VAL A 236 14.13 10.82 1.50
CA VAL A 236 12.66 10.80 1.59
C VAL A 236 12.21 10.77 3.05
N TRP A 237 12.87 9.96 3.88
CA TRP A 237 12.61 9.81 5.31
C TRP A 237 13.83 10.27 6.11
N ARG A 238 13.79 10.14 7.43
CA ARG A 238 14.88 10.62 8.29
C ARG A 238 16.03 9.63 8.42
N GLU A 239 15.77 8.34 8.14
CA GLU A 239 16.72 7.27 8.37
C GLU A 239 17.17 6.63 7.05
N GLY A 240 18.48 6.39 6.96
CA GLY A 240 19.07 5.60 5.90
C GLY A 240 18.85 4.10 6.15
N ILE A 241 18.24 3.40 5.21
CA ILE A 241 18.01 1.96 5.27
C ILE A 241 19.08 1.28 4.42
N PRO A 242 19.97 0.45 5.00
CA PRO A 242 21.16 -0.04 4.32
C PRO A 242 20.91 -0.83 3.03
N TYR A 243 19.83 -1.61 2.97
CA TYR A 243 19.44 -2.39 1.78
C TYR A 243 18.70 -1.58 0.70
N LEU A 244 18.43 -0.27 0.92
CA LEU A 244 17.76 0.63 -0.03
C LEU A 244 18.76 1.66 -0.58
N LYS A 245 19.64 1.20 -1.46
CA LYS A 245 20.71 2.02 -2.04
C LYS A 245 20.25 2.80 -3.27
N THR A 246 21.02 3.84 -3.59
CA THR A 246 20.89 4.53 -4.87
C THR A 246 21.78 3.86 -5.92
N PHE A 247 21.23 3.64 -7.10
CA PHE A 247 21.94 3.13 -8.28
C PHE A 247 21.22 3.55 -9.58
N ARG A 248 21.91 3.43 -10.70
CA ARG A 248 21.32 3.70 -12.03
C ARG A 248 20.44 2.53 -12.45
N ASP A 249 19.18 2.86 -12.81
CA ASP A 249 18.19 1.94 -13.37
C ASP A 249 17.72 2.44 -14.72
N THR A 250 18.20 1.84 -15.79
CA THR A 250 17.85 2.23 -17.17
C THR A 250 16.63 1.50 -17.72
N PHE A 251 16.05 0.55 -17.00
CA PHE A 251 14.91 -0.23 -17.49
C PHE A 251 13.61 0.59 -17.62
N CYS A 252 13.46 1.66 -16.80
CA CYS A 252 12.25 2.47 -16.77
C CYS A 252 12.28 3.74 -17.64
N ILE A 253 13.40 4.10 -18.28
CA ILE A 253 13.60 5.42 -18.90
C ILE A 253 12.83 5.64 -20.21
N TYR A 254 12.28 4.58 -20.80
CA TYR A 254 11.56 4.62 -22.07
C TYR A 254 10.04 4.69 -21.92
N THR A 255 9.54 4.82 -20.70
CA THR A 255 8.10 4.82 -20.40
C THR A 255 7.54 6.24 -20.37
N SER A 256 6.22 6.36 -20.43
CA SER A 256 5.52 7.66 -20.38
C SER A 256 5.67 8.39 -19.04
N GLN A 257 6.01 7.67 -17.97
CA GLN A 257 6.22 8.24 -16.64
C GLN A 257 7.68 8.61 -16.38
N ALA A 258 8.59 8.30 -17.30
CA ALA A 258 10.02 8.56 -17.15
C ALA A 258 10.36 10.05 -17.06
N THR A 259 9.56 10.92 -17.68
CA THR A 259 9.77 12.37 -17.68
C THR A 259 8.47 13.14 -17.44
N TRP A 260 8.60 14.36 -16.94
CA TRP A 260 7.48 15.28 -16.76
C TRP A 260 7.92 16.74 -16.78
N GLU A 261 6.99 17.64 -17.07
CA GLU A 261 7.19 19.09 -17.01
C GLU A 261 6.11 19.72 -16.14
N LYS A 262 6.46 20.77 -15.41
CA LYS A 262 5.52 21.60 -14.66
C LYS A 262 5.98 23.07 -14.66
N LYS A 263 5.03 23.98 -14.90
CA LYS A 263 5.25 25.43 -14.83
C LYS A 263 4.62 25.97 -13.53
N ILE A 264 5.42 26.72 -12.75
CA ILE A 264 4.97 27.32 -11.50
C ILE A 264 5.23 28.83 -11.59
N PRO A 265 4.27 29.72 -11.25
CA PRO A 265 4.50 31.15 -11.23
C PRO A 265 5.70 31.52 -10.33
N LYS A 266 6.62 32.35 -10.82
CA LYS A 266 7.81 32.78 -10.06
C LYS A 266 7.44 33.37 -8.69
N LEU A 267 6.34 34.11 -8.61
CA LEU A 267 5.87 34.70 -7.37
C LEU A 267 5.47 33.63 -6.33
N GLN A 268 4.78 32.55 -6.77
CA GLN A 268 4.39 31.43 -5.91
C GLN A 268 5.62 30.65 -5.42
N TRP A 269 6.55 30.35 -6.34
CA TRP A 269 7.81 29.67 -6.02
C TRP A 269 8.62 30.47 -4.98
N ARG A 270 8.84 31.76 -5.25
CA ARG A 270 9.59 32.66 -4.38
C ARG A 270 8.94 32.80 -2.99
N ARG A 271 7.60 32.98 -2.94
CA ARG A 271 6.87 33.08 -1.66
C ARG A 271 7.04 31.81 -0.82
N PHE A 272 6.95 30.63 -1.44
CA PHE A 272 7.15 29.37 -0.72
C PHE A 272 8.54 29.29 -0.11
N LEU A 273 9.58 29.57 -0.87
CA LEU A 273 10.98 29.51 -0.40
C LEU A 273 11.27 30.53 0.69
N ILE A 274 10.79 31.77 0.55
CA ILE A 274 11.01 32.82 1.56
C ILE A 274 10.23 32.50 2.84
N ASN A 275 8.95 32.19 2.74
CA ASN A 275 8.08 32.06 3.92
C ASN A 275 8.37 30.80 4.75
N ASN A 276 8.80 29.71 4.11
CA ASN A 276 9.04 28.44 4.80
C ASN A 276 10.51 28.18 5.12
N TYR A 277 11.45 28.82 4.39
CA TYR A 277 12.88 28.52 4.50
C TYR A 277 13.76 29.76 4.60
N PHE A 278 13.18 30.95 4.69
CA PHE A 278 13.92 32.23 4.78
C PHE A 278 15.00 32.38 3.69
N TYR A 279 14.63 31.95 2.45
CA TYR A 279 15.57 31.92 1.33
C TYR A 279 16.30 33.29 1.18
N PRO A 280 17.64 33.32 1.14
CA PRO A 280 18.42 34.54 1.18
C PRO A 280 18.45 35.24 -0.19
N VAL A 281 17.36 35.91 -0.55
CA VAL A 281 17.21 36.57 -1.88
C VAL A 281 18.19 37.71 -2.14
N ALA A 282 18.73 38.31 -1.08
CA ALA A 282 19.71 39.39 -1.16
C ALA A 282 21.18 38.89 -1.20
N ASP A 283 21.40 37.60 -0.96
CA ASP A 283 22.72 36.99 -1.03
C ASP A 283 23.21 36.92 -2.48
N THR A 284 24.48 37.31 -2.69
CA THR A 284 25.08 37.41 -4.03
C THR A 284 25.28 36.04 -4.71
N THR A 285 25.39 34.97 -3.93
CA THR A 285 25.57 33.60 -4.40
C THR A 285 24.21 32.90 -4.65
N TYR A 286 23.36 32.91 -3.64
CA TYR A 286 22.08 32.16 -3.67
C TYR A 286 20.95 32.98 -4.30
N GLY A 287 20.91 34.32 -4.14
CA GLY A 287 19.83 35.13 -4.69
C GLY A 287 19.55 34.88 -6.18
N PRO A 288 20.55 34.90 -7.06
CA PRO A 288 20.38 34.63 -8.50
C PRO A 288 19.89 33.21 -8.81
N GLN A 289 20.20 32.24 -7.93
CA GLN A 289 19.87 30.81 -8.13
C GLN A 289 18.44 30.45 -7.77
N ILE A 290 17.64 31.36 -7.17
CA ILE A 290 16.28 31.04 -6.65
C ILE A 290 15.35 30.36 -7.68
N TYR A 291 15.61 30.51 -8.98
CA TYR A 291 14.83 29.93 -10.07
C TYR A 291 15.61 28.93 -10.93
N THR A 292 16.86 28.63 -10.56
CA THR A 292 17.74 27.77 -11.34
C THR A 292 18.30 26.67 -10.45
N PHE A 293 18.09 25.43 -10.85
CA PHE A 293 18.59 24.26 -10.14
C PHE A 293 18.80 23.11 -11.10
N GLU A 294 19.95 22.47 -10.99
CA GLU A 294 20.28 21.30 -11.81
C GLU A 294 20.67 20.11 -10.95
N GLN A 295 20.16 18.96 -11.33
CA GLN A 295 20.61 17.69 -10.78
C GLN A 295 20.73 16.63 -11.89
N GLU A 296 21.93 16.17 -12.11
CA GLU A 296 22.23 15.01 -12.96
C GLU A 296 21.96 13.72 -12.18
N GLU A 297 22.32 13.73 -10.91
CA GLU A 297 22.05 12.69 -9.93
C GLU A 297 21.14 13.21 -8.84
N ARG A 298 20.39 12.32 -8.17
CA ARG A 298 19.44 12.71 -7.13
C ARG A 298 20.13 13.43 -5.97
N LYS A 299 19.52 14.54 -5.53
CA LYS A 299 19.91 15.33 -4.37
C LYS A 299 18.80 15.32 -3.32
N ALA A 300 19.17 15.52 -2.05
CA ALA A 300 18.21 15.67 -0.96
C ALA A 300 17.65 17.10 -0.88
N PHE A 301 18.48 18.09 -1.18
CA PHE A 301 18.20 19.51 -0.95
C PHE A 301 18.24 20.33 -2.24
N TYR A 302 17.42 21.36 -2.28
CA TYR A 302 17.37 22.35 -3.34
C TYR A 302 18.62 23.24 -3.26
N ILE A 303 19.36 23.40 -4.35
CA ILE A 303 20.59 24.18 -4.53
C ILE A 303 21.72 23.67 -3.61
N SER A 304 21.59 23.84 -2.29
CA SER A 304 22.62 23.50 -1.31
C SER A 304 22.01 22.94 -0.02
N PRO A 305 22.63 21.93 0.63
CA PRO A 305 22.24 21.48 1.97
C PRO A 305 22.20 22.58 3.01
N HIS A 306 23.09 23.61 2.90
CA HIS A 306 23.16 24.73 3.83
C HIS A 306 21.88 25.57 3.85
N LEU A 307 21.11 25.58 2.77
CA LEU A 307 19.84 26.30 2.72
C LEU A 307 18.72 25.54 3.45
N GLY A 308 18.94 24.27 3.80
CA GLY A 308 17.99 23.46 4.56
C GLY A 308 16.63 23.23 3.85
N ILE A 309 16.58 23.27 2.51
CA ILE A 309 15.34 23.16 1.73
C ILE A 309 15.23 21.75 1.15
N PRO A 310 14.49 20.83 1.79
CA PRO A 310 14.37 19.45 1.29
C PRO A 310 13.56 19.41 -0.01
N LEU A 311 14.03 18.69 -1.02
CA LEU A 311 13.30 18.52 -2.28
C LEU A 311 11.96 17.79 -2.08
N ARG A 312 11.83 16.94 -1.05
CA ARG A 312 10.56 16.30 -0.69
C ARG A 312 9.47 17.32 -0.34
N ASP A 313 9.82 18.42 0.34
CA ASP A 313 8.86 19.45 0.76
C ASP A 313 8.37 20.26 -0.44
N LEU A 314 9.28 20.56 -1.39
CA LEU A 314 8.90 21.11 -2.70
C LEU A 314 7.97 20.16 -3.45
N ARG A 315 8.26 18.86 -3.45
CA ARG A 315 7.40 17.86 -4.09
C ARG A 315 6.00 17.86 -3.49
N TYR A 316 5.86 17.84 -2.18
CA TYR A 316 4.56 17.84 -1.50
C TYR A 316 3.79 19.14 -1.76
N HIS A 317 4.41 20.29 -1.51
CA HIS A 317 3.76 21.59 -1.65
C HIS A 317 3.27 21.84 -3.08
N PHE A 318 4.14 21.63 -4.06
CA PHE A 318 3.80 21.86 -5.47
C PHE A 318 3.19 20.64 -6.17
N LYS A 319 2.91 19.56 -5.46
CA LYS A 319 2.35 18.30 -6.03
C LYS A 319 3.13 17.84 -7.26
N LEU A 320 4.46 17.72 -7.11
CA LEU A 320 5.36 17.26 -8.17
C LEU A 320 5.33 15.72 -8.24
N LYS A 321 5.57 15.17 -9.43
CA LYS A 321 5.59 13.72 -9.62
C LYS A 321 6.75 13.05 -8.87
N SER A 322 7.93 13.71 -8.80
CA SER A 322 9.12 13.22 -8.12
C SER A 322 9.94 14.38 -7.53
N THR A 323 11.00 14.05 -6.78
CA THR A 323 12.04 14.98 -6.34
C THR A 323 13.18 15.13 -7.36
N PHE A 324 13.19 14.31 -8.39
CA PHE A 324 14.25 14.28 -9.40
C PHE A 324 13.91 15.25 -10.55
N PHE A 325 14.21 16.55 -10.36
CA PHE A 325 13.92 17.58 -11.34
C PHE A 325 15.00 18.66 -11.39
N SER A 326 15.20 19.25 -12.55
CA SER A 326 15.90 20.52 -12.71
C SER A 326 14.90 21.64 -12.98
N CYS A 327 15.24 22.90 -12.70
CA CYS A 327 14.37 24.03 -13.03
C CYS A 327 15.13 25.22 -13.56
N TYR A 328 14.42 26.04 -14.35
CA TYR A 328 14.95 27.26 -14.97
C TYR A 328 13.86 28.33 -15.12
N PRO A 329 14.22 29.63 -15.13
CA PRO A 329 13.26 30.70 -15.32
C PRO A 329 12.84 30.83 -16.78
N GLN A 330 11.52 30.96 -17.04
CA GLN A 330 10.96 31.26 -18.35
C GLN A 330 9.82 32.29 -18.22
N GLY A 331 10.06 33.53 -18.65
CA GLY A 331 9.09 34.63 -18.48
C GLY A 331 8.68 34.78 -17.01
N LYS A 332 7.38 34.70 -16.71
CA LYS A 332 6.80 34.77 -15.34
C LYS A 332 6.77 33.42 -14.62
N PHE A 333 7.31 32.35 -15.20
CA PHE A 333 7.28 31.02 -14.64
C PHE A 333 8.67 30.50 -14.31
N VAL A 334 8.72 29.58 -13.33
CA VAL A 334 9.78 28.61 -13.17
C VAL A 334 9.31 27.33 -13.86
N VAL A 335 10.07 26.83 -14.80
CA VAL A 335 9.77 25.59 -15.52
C VAL A 335 10.59 24.46 -14.87
N LEU A 336 9.90 23.44 -14.38
CA LEU A 336 10.52 22.25 -13.83
C LEU A 336 10.49 21.14 -14.90
N LYS A 337 11.66 20.57 -15.20
CA LYS A 337 11.80 19.34 -15.98
C LYS A 337 12.22 18.22 -15.08
N GLY A 338 11.35 17.27 -14.86
CA GLY A 338 11.56 16.19 -13.92
C GLY A 338 11.62 14.81 -14.56
N LYS A 339 12.17 13.86 -13.81
CA LYS A 339 12.30 12.46 -14.18
C LYS A 339 11.59 11.58 -13.14
N GLY A 340 10.88 10.54 -13.61
CA GLY A 340 10.22 9.54 -12.77
C GLY A 340 8.95 9.99 -12.05
N TYR A 341 8.33 9.03 -11.34
CA TYR A 341 7.09 9.22 -10.59
C TYR A 341 7.12 8.42 -9.29
N GLY A 342 6.95 9.10 -8.16
CA GLY A 342 7.01 8.54 -6.83
C GLY A 342 8.19 9.05 -6.01
N HIS A 343 8.48 8.36 -4.90
CA HIS A 343 9.58 8.74 -4.00
C HIS A 343 10.97 8.27 -4.48
N GLY A 344 11.03 7.27 -5.35
CA GLY A 344 12.26 6.77 -5.94
C GLY A 344 12.99 5.70 -5.11
N VAL A 345 12.53 5.34 -3.93
CA VAL A 345 13.19 4.38 -3.02
C VAL A 345 12.70 2.95 -3.28
N GLY A 346 13.60 1.97 -3.24
CA GLY A 346 13.31 0.55 -3.42
C GLY A 346 12.93 0.20 -4.86
N LEU A 347 11.97 -0.71 -5.05
CA LEU A 347 11.63 -1.24 -6.38
C LEU A 347 10.95 -0.19 -7.27
N CYS A 348 11.50 0.02 -8.46
CA CYS A 348 10.86 0.74 -9.56
C CYS A 348 9.91 -0.20 -10.31
N GLN A 349 8.59 0.04 -10.24
CA GLN A 349 7.59 -0.85 -10.84
C GLN A 349 7.76 -0.96 -12.36
N GLU A 350 7.94 0.17 -13.08
CA GLU A 350 8.12 0.14 -14.54
C GLU A 350 9.46 -0.48 -14.95
N GLY A 351 10.51 -0.33 -14.13
CA GLY A 351 11.77 -1.05 -14.31
C GLY A 351 11.62 -2.56 -14.13
N ALA A 352 10.95 -2.97 -13.05
CA ALA A 352 10.65 -4.37 -12.78
C ALA A 352 9.75 -5.01 -13.85
N MET A 353 8.77 -4.27 -14.37
CA MET A 353 7.93 -4.71 -15.49
C MET A 353 8.77 -4.95 -16.76
N ARG A 354 9.71 -4.08 -17.06
CA ARG A 354 10.63 -4.23 -18.20
C ARG A 354 11.57 -5.41 -18.02
N MET A 355 12.20 -5.55 -16.85
CA MET A 355 13.06 -6.70 -16.54
C MET A 355 12.30 -8.02 -16.68
N ALA A 356 11.08 -8.11 -16.16
CA ALA A 356 10.23 -9.29 -16.30
C ALA A 356 9.90 -9.61 -17.76
N HIS A 357 9.63 -8.59 -18.57
CA HIS A 357 9.39 -8.75 -20.00
C HIS A 357 10.64 -9.25 -20.76
N GLU A 358 11.83 -8.90 -20.30
CA GLU A 358 13.11 -9.40 -20.80
C GLU A 358 13.50 -10.80 -20.25
N GLY A 359 12.62 -11.45 -19.47
CA GLY A 359 12.78 -12.81 -18.98
C GLY A 359 13.46 -12.93 -17.60
N VAL A 360 13.78 -11.81 -16.95
CA VAL A 360 14.39 -11.79 -15.62
C VAL A 360 13.39 -12.34 -14.58
N LYS A 361 13.84 -13.25 -13.73
CA LYS A 361 13.00 -13.90 -12.71
C LYS A 361 12.78 -13.00 -11.50
N TYR A 362 11.64 -13.17 -10.82
CA TYR A 362 11.21 -12.31 -9.72
C TYR A 362 12.23 -12.14 -8.59
N ARG A 363 12.96 -13.21 -8.24
CA ARG A 363 14.03 -13.12 -7.22
C ARG A 363 15.19 -12.22 -7.68
N GLN A 364 15.60 -12.34 -8.93
CA GLN A 364 16.64 -11.49 -9.51
C GLN A 364 16.18 -10.04 -9.61
N ILE A 365 14.91 -9.79 -9.99
CA ILE A 365 14.32 -8.46 -9.99
C ILE A 365 14.38 -7.86 -8.59
N LEU A 366 13.97 -8.59 -7.56
CA LEU A 366 13.99 -8.11 -6.17
C LEU A 366 15.41 -7.86 -5.68
N SER A 367 16.35 -8.79 -5.94
CA SER A 367 17.77 -8.63 -5.57
C SER A 367 18.48 -7.50 -6.33
N PHE A 368 17.95 -7.05 -7.48
CA PHE A 368 18.44 -5.87 -8.18
C PHE A 368 18.10 -4.57 -7.44
N TYR A 369 16.90 -4.50 -6.81
CA TYR A 369 16.42 -3.29 -6.12
C TYR A 369 16.74 -3.27 -4.62
N TYR A 370 16.99 -4.42 -4.01
CA TYR A 370 17.31 -4.56 -2.59
C TYR A 370 18.63 -5.30 -2.42
N ASP A 371 19.59 -4.65 -1.79
CA ASP A 371 20.90 -5.22 -1.53
C ASP A 371 20.89 -5.94 -0.17
N GLY A 372 21.70 -7.03 -0.02
CA GLY A 372 21.82 -7.73 1.25
C GLY A 372 20.50 -8.30 1.79
N ILE A 373 19.67 -8.89 0.90
CA ILE A 373 18.42 -9.54 1.30
C ILE A 373 18.45 -11.04 1.03
N GLU A 374 17.69 -11.77 1.82
CA GLU A 374 17.37 -13.17 1.60
C GLU A 374 15.87 -13.41 1.48
N PHE A 375 15.51 -14.52 0.81
CA PHE A 375 14.13 -14.94 0.62
C PHE A 375 13.86 -16.12 1.55
N GLU A 376 13.07 -15.86 2.57
CA GLU A 376 12.59 -16.88 3.49
C GLU A 376 11.20 -17.37 3.13
N HIS A 377 10.84 -18.52 3.71
CA HIS A 377 9.50 -19.08 3.58
C HIS A 377 8.89 -19.23 4.97
N TYR A 378 7.66 -18.72 5.17
CA TYR A 378 6.94 -18.70 6.44
C TYR A 378 6.93 -20.05 7.17
N PHE A 379 6.79 -21.16 6.43
CA PHE A 379 6.84 -22.51 7.03
C PHE A 379 8.22 -22.85 7.60
N HIS A 380 9.30 -22.37 7.01
CA HIS A 380 10.65 -22.63 7.50
C HIS A 380 10.87 -21.99 8.87
N ARG A 381 10.46 -20.75 9.02
CA ARG A 381 10.59 -19.99 10.28
C ARG A 381 9.76 -20.58 11.42
N MET A 382 8.55 -21.05 11.15
CA MET A 382 7.69 -21.70 12.15
C MET A 382 8.22 -23.05 12.66
N TYR A 383 8.93 -23.80 11.81
CA TYR A 383 9.37 -25.15 12.16
C TYR A 383 10.81 -25.20 12.69
N PHE A 384 11.66 -24.23 12.36
CA PHE A 384 13.08 -24.27 12.70
C PHE A 384 13.52 -23.25 13.75
N GLU A 385 12.78 -22.16 13.99
CA GLU A 385 13.09 -21.23 15.08
C GLU A 385 12.50 -21.64 16.45
N GLN A 386 11.58 -22.58 16.51
CA GLN A 386 11.07 -23.13 17.78
C GLN A 386 12.08 -24.06 18.48
N ASP A 387 13.11 -24.52 17.78
CA ASP A 387 14.14 -25.41 18.39
C ASP A 387 15.18 -24.66 19.25
N TYR A 388 15.11 -23.32 19.34
CA TYR A 388 16.01 -22.51 20.19
C TYR A 388 15.38 -22.00 21.50
N LEU A 389 14.13 -22.31 21.76
CA LEU A 389 13.58 -22.08 23.11
C LEU A 389 14.01 -23.26 23.99
N SER A 390 14.99 -22.99 24.87
CA SER A 390 15.45 -23.94 25.87
C SER A 390 14.26 -24.49 26.66
N PRO A 391 14.22 -25.83 26.95
CA PRO A 391 13.18 -26.43 27.78
C PRO A 391 13.22 -25.97 29.24
N PHE A 392 14.02 -24.97 29.60
CA PHE A 392 14.26 -24.52 30.97
C PHE A 392 13.79 -23.10 31.29
N ASP A 393 13.10 -22.42 30.34
CA ASP A 393 12.52 -21.08 30.57
C ASP A 393 11.00 -21.16 30.86
N PHE A 394 10.61 -21.95 31.90
CA PHE A 394 9.30 -21.93 32.51
C PHE A 394 9.45 -21.71 34.04
#